data_7b240d66acccd63753bb474e484bde23
#
_entry.id   7b240d66acccd63753bb474e484bde23
#
_cell.length_a   1.000
_cell.length_b   1.000
_cell.length_c   1.000
_cell.angle_alpha   90.00
_cell.angle_beta   90.00
_cell.angle_gamma   90.00
#
_symmetry.space_group_name_H-M   'P 1'
#
loop_
_entity.id
_entity.type
_entity.pdbx_description
1 polymer ?
#
loop_
_entity_poly.entity_id
_entity_poly.type
_entity_poly.pdbx_seq_one_letter_code
_entity_poly.pdbx_strand_id
1 'polypeptide(L)'
;YVDNSQVFVVAADSGITVFDDLAGKNVGVQKDSSALAALEGDAAELAATFGNLTQYSDYNTAFMDLEQGAIDALAIDVGVADYQIASRGEGFVKLSENLASEQYGIGFKLGNVELKDQVEKTLLEMADDGTFGKIAEKYGLSDSVCLGK
;
A
#
# COMPACT_ATOMS: atom_id res chain seq x y z
N TYR A 1 -7.94 -8.47 -9.10
CA TYR A 1 -7.19 -9.73 -9.14
C TYR A 1 -6.32 -9.94 -7.89
N VAL A 2 -5.94 -8.87 -7.21
CA VAL A 2 -5.17 -8.88 -5.96
C VAL A 2 -5.79 -7.87 -5.00
N ASP A 3 -6.08 -8.28 -3.76
CA ASP A 3 -6.44 -7.39 -2.66
C ASP A 3 -5.23 -6.55 -2.27
N ASN A 4 -5.46 -5.29 -1.96
CA ASN A 4 -4.47 -4.33 -1.54
C ASN A 4 -4.94 -3.52 -0.34
N SER A 5 -4.02 -2.91 0.37
CA SER A 5 -4.33 -1.98 1.46
C SER A 5 -3.30 -0.86 1.54
N GLN A 6 -3.74 0.25 2.10
CA GLN A 6 -2.86 1.34 2.51
C GLN A 6 -2.57 1.17 4.01
N VAL A 7 -1.30 1.30 4.39
CA VAL A 7 -0.80 1.09 5.75
C VAL A 7 0.12 2.22 6.18
N PHE A 8 0.46 2.27 7.46
CA PHE A 8 1.57 3.13 7.91
C PHE A 8 2.81 2.29 8.19
N VAL A 9 3.95 2.81 7.76
CA VAL A 9 5.28 2.32 8.12
C VAL A 9 5.92 3.33 9.08
N VAL A 10 6.54 2.81 10.14
CA VAL A 10 7.23 3.58 11.17
C VAL A 10 8.60 2.97 11.47
N ALA A 11 9.49 3.73 12.11
CA ALA A 11 10.72 3.14 12.63
C ALA A 11 10.40 2.11 13.73
N ALA A 12 11.11 1.00 13.77
CA ALA A 12 10.84 -0.12 14.69
C ALA A 12 10.97 0.29 16.16
N ASP A 13 11.77 1.29 16.46
CA ASP A 13 12.02 1.84 17.80
C ASP A 13 11.24 3.13 18.10
N SER A 14 10.33 3.55 17.22
CA SER A 14 9.55 4.80 17.36
C SER A 14 8.59 4.81 18.56
N GLY A 15 8.16 3.64 19.02
CA GLY A 15 7.09 3.49 20.01
C GLY A 15 5.68 3.72 19.47
N ILE A 16 5.52 4.00 18.18
CA ILE A 16 4.21 4.13 17.49
C ILE A 16 3.72 2.72 17.16
N THR A 17 2.53 2.35 17.63
CA THR A 17 1.98 1.00 17.49
C THR A 17 0.56 0.96 16.94
N VAL A 18 -0.20 2.05 17.10
CA VAL A 18 -1.59 2.21 16.64
C VAL A 18 -1.80 3.58 16.02
N PHE A 19 -2.91 3.79 15.34
CA PHE A 19 -3.22 5.07 14.68
C PHE A 19 -3.31 6.25 15.65
N ASP A 20 -3.77 6.02 16.87
CA ASP A 20 -3.88 7.08 17.88
C ASP A 20 -2.50 7.67 18.25
N ASP A 21 -1.42 6.90 18.12
CA ASP A 21 -0.05 7.35 18.38
C ASP A 21 0.46 8.34 17.31
N LEU A 22 -0.24 8.45 16.17
CA LEU A 22 0.08 9.38 15.09
C LEU A 22 -0.34 10.83 15.38
N ALA A 23 -1.11 11.06 16.44
CA ALA A 23 -1.53 12.41 16.84
C ALA A 23 -0.31 13.30 17.14
N GLY A 24 -0.26 14.46 16.47
CA GLY A 24 0.84 15.42 16.57
C GLY A 24 2.14 15.00 15.85
N LYS A 25 2.16 13.86 15.15
CA LYS A 25 3.33 13.35 14.42
C LYS A 25 3.45 13.95 13.01
N ASN A 26 4.68 13.96 12.48
CA ASN A 26 4.94 14.31 11.10
C ASN A 26 4.72 13.06 10.23
N VAL A 27 3.74 13.10 9.37
CA VAL A 27 3.37 11.97 8.49
C VAL A 27 3.76 12.29 7.05
N GLY A 28 4.40 11.32 6.39
CA GLY A 28 4.68 11.36 4.96
C GLY A 28 3.64 10.59 4.16
N VAL A 29 3.42 10.99 2.92
CA VAL A 29 2.57 10.26 1.96
C VAL A 29 3.05 10.55 0.54
N GLN A 30 2.89 9.61 -0.39
CA GLN A 30 3.18 9.91 -1.79
C GLN A 30 2.05 10.76 -2.38
N LYS A 31 2.45 11.77 -3.15
CA LYS A 31 1.54 12.61 -3.91
C LYS A 31 0.74 11.78 -4.92
N ASP A 32 -0.55 12.12 -5.10
CA ASP A 32 -1.46 11.48 -6.05
C ASP A 32 -1.62 9.95 -5.83
N SER A 33 -1.43 9.47 -4.58
CA SER A 33 -1.57 8.06 -4.19
C SER A 33 -2.94 7.75 -3.59
N SER A 34 -3.31 6.45 -3.55
CA SER A 34 -4.50 5.97 -2.84
C SER A 34 -4.43 6.29 -1.34
N ALA A 35 -3.23 6.24 -0.72
CA ALA A 35 -3.05 6.63 0.68
C ALA A 35 -3.40 8.10 0.91
N LEU A 36 -2.95 9.01 0.02
CA LEU A 36 -3.33 10.43 0.11
C LEU A 36 -4.84 10.61 -0.06
N ALA A 37 -5.44 9.94 -1.04
CA ALA A 37 -6.88 10.02 -1.25
C ALA A 37 -7.68 9.54 -0.02
N ALA A 38 -7.22 8.48 0.66
CA ALA A 38 -7.83 8.02 1.91
C ALA A 38 -7.71 9.06 3.03
N LEU A 39 -6.54 9.68 3.20
CA LEU A 39 -6.29 10.72 4.19
C LEU A 39 -7.05 12.03 3.92
N GLU A 40 -7.38 12.33 2.67
CA GLU A 40 -8.22 13.47 2.27
C GLU A 40 -9.73 13.13 2.29
N GLY A 41 -10.09 11.84 2.35
CA GLY A 41 -11.46 11.33 2.33
C GLY A 41 -11.87 10.65 3.63
N ASP A 42 -12.00 9.32 3.60
CA ASP A 42 -12.60 8.54 4.70
C ASP A 42 -11.76 8.59 6.00
N ALA A 43 -10.47 8.84 5.92
CA ALA A 43 -9.57 8.99 7.06
C ALA A 43 -9.18 10.46 7.36
N ALA A 44 -9.95 11.43 6.90
CA ALA A 44 -9.67 12.85 7.11
C ALA A 44 -9.68 13.24 8.59
N GLU A 45 -10.48 12.60 9.43
CA GLU A 45 -10.48 12.83 10.87
C GLU A 45 -9.14 12.39 11.51
N LEU A 46 -8.60 11.25 11.10
CA LEU A 46 -7.26 10.79 11.51
C LEU A 46 -6.19 11.78 11.02
N ALA A 47 -6.23 12.16 9.74
CA ALA A 47 -5.27 13.08 9.16
C ALA A 47 -5.25 14.46 9.87
N ALA A 48 -6.40 14.92 10.35
CA ALA A 48 -6.52 16.16 11.11
C ALA A 48 -5.81 16.12 12.49
N THR A 49 -5.48 14.93 13.01
CA THR A 49 -4.72 14.78 14.26
C THR A 49 -3.22 14.93 14.07
N PHE A 50 -2.70 14.81 12.84
CA PHE A 50 -1.28 14.86 12.55
C PHE A 50 -0.69 16.25 12.84
N GLY A 51 0.56 16.29 13.25
CA GLY A 51 1.29 17.54 13.38
C GLY A 51 1.58 18.19 12.03
N ASN A 52 1.92 17.36 11.04
CA ASN A 52 2.12 17.77 9.65
C ASN A 52 1.92 16.58 8.70
N LEU A 53 1.44 16.85 7.47
CA LEU A 53 1.34 15.89 6.38
C LEU A 53 2.20 16.35 5.21
N THR A 54 3.31 15.65 4.95
CA THR A 54 4.25 15.97 3.88
C THR A 54 4.03 15.08 2.68
N GLN A 55 3.85 15.67 1.50
CA GLN A 55 3.70 14.93 0.25
C GLN A 55 5.04 14.76 -0.47
N TYR A 56 5.36 13.53 -0.86
CA TYR A 56 6.57 13.13 -1.56
C TYR A 56 6.29 12.76 -3.02
N SER A 57 7.25 13.02 -3.90
CA SER A 57 7.18 12.58 -5.30
C SER A 57 7.46 11.08 -5.47
N ASP A 58 8.22 10.49 -4.55
CA ASP A 58 8.62 9.09 -4.58
C ASP A 58 8.86 8.53 -3.17
N TYR A 59 8.74 7.21 -3.03
CA TYR A 59 8.89 6.53 -1.75
C TYR A 59 10.34 6.46 -1.25
N ASN A 60 11.35 6.49 -2.13
CA ASN A 60 12.74 6.42 -1.65
C ASN A 60 13.10 7.65 -0.83
N THR A 61 12.71 8.84 -1.30
CA THR A 61 12.90 10.09 -0.56
C THR A 61 12.12 10.08 0.76
N ALA A 62 10.87 9.60 0.75
CA ALA A 62 10.05 9.49 1.96
C ALA A 62 10.68 8.53 2.99
N PHE A 63 11.21 7.38 2.56
CA PHE A 63 11.91 6.45 3.45
C PHE A 63 13.22 7.03 4.00
N MET A 64 13.97 7.82 3.22
CA MET A 64 15.15 8.52 3.73
C MET A 64 14.79 9.49 4.85
N ASP A 65 13.69 10.24 4.71
CA ASP A 65 13.22 11.17 5.72
C ASP A 65 12.67 10.42 6.96
N LEU A 66 12.03 9.26 6.78
CA LEU A 66 11.61 8.40 7.88
C LEU A 66 12.82 7.84 8.64
N GLU A 67 13.85 7.39 7.93
CA GLU A 67 15.10 6.86 8.51
C GLU A 67 15.87 7.94 9.30
N GLN A 68 15.81 9.19 8.85
CA GLN A 68 16.47 10.32 9.50
C GLN A 68 15.61 10.97 10.61
N GLY A 69 14.35 10.53 10.78
CA GLY A 69 13.42 11.09 11.75
C GLY A 69 12.85 12.47 11.36
N ALA A 70 12.93 12.84 10.08
CA ALA A 70 12.28 14.05 9.56
C ALA A 70 10.75 13.87 9.47
N ILE A 71 10.29 12.64 9.25
CA ILE A 71 8.91 12.19 9.46
C ILE A 71 8.88 11.01 10.44
N ASP A 72 7.78 10.86 11.15
CA ASP A 72 7.58 9.82 12.16
C ASP A 72 6.90 8.56 11.57
N ALA A 73 6.09 8.75 10.53
CA ALA A 73 5.35 7.68 9.86
C ALA A 73 5.19 7.98 8.36
N LEU A 74 5.04 6.92 7.56
CA LEU A 74 4.80 7.00 6.12
C LEU A 74 3.54 6.21 5.76
N ALA A 75 2.52 6.88 5.21
CA ALA A 75 1.35 6.24 4.63
C ALA A 75 1.69 5.71 3.22
N ILE A 76 1.45 4.42 2.97
CA ILE A 76 1.99 3.72 1.81
C ILE A 76 1.17 2.46 1.48
N ASP A 77 1.23 2.06 0.22
CA ASP A 77 0.76 0.78 -0.29
C ASP A 77 1.46 -0.41 0.39
N VAL A 78 0.71 -1.41 0.84
CA VAL A 78 1.25 -2.55 1.60
C VAL A 78 2.30 -3.33 0.84
N GLY A 79 2.13 -3.53 -0.47
CA GLY A 79 3.10 -4.25 -1.30
C GLY A 79 4.42 -3.48 -1.44
N VAL A 80 4.34 -2.15 -1.55
CA VAL A 80 5.53 -1.29 -1.58
C VAL A 80 6.20 -1.26 -0.20
N ALA A 81 5.41 -1.20 0.88
CA ALA A 81 5.93 -1.27 2.26
C ALA A 81 6.73 -2.56 2.48
N ASP A 82 6.16 -3.70 2.12
CA ASP A 82 6.81 -5.01 2.28
C ASP A 82 8.13 -5.11 1.51
N TYR A 83 8.13 -4.64 0.27
CA TYR A 83 9.36 -4.59 -0.55
C TYR A 83 10.43 -3.68 0.06
N GLN A 84 10.06 -2.48 0.50
CA GLN A 84 10.98 -1.51 1.08
C GLN A 84 11.55 -1.99 2.42
N ILE A 85 10.72 -2.56 3.29
CA ILE A 85 11.15 -3.13 4.57
C ILE A 85 12.09 -4.31 4.32
N ALA A 86 11.75 -5.24 3.43
CA ALA A 86 12.61 -6.38 3.10
C ALA A 86 13.98 -5.96 2.53
N SER A 87 14.02 -4.89 1.74
CA SER A 87 15.26 -4.40 1.12
C SER A 87 16.13 -3.54 2.04
N ARG A 88 15.54 -2.88 3.06
CA ARG A 88 16.24 -1.97 4.00
C ARG A 88 16.63 -2.65 5.32
N GLY A 89 16.03 -3.82 5.64
CA GLY A 89 16.29 -4.56 6.88
C GLY A 89 15.34 -4.21 8.03
N GLU A 90 15.70 -4.60 9.24
CA GLU A 90 14.82 -4.62 10.44
C GLU A 90 14.54 -3.23 11.05
N GLY A 91 14.91 -2.14 10.39
CA GLY A 91 14.75 -0.77 10.91
C GLY A 91 13.32 -0.24 10.89
N PHE A 92 12.39 -0.91 10.19
CA PHE A 92 11.03 -0.43 9.98
C PHE A 92 9.99 -1.51 10.22
N VAL A 93 8.80 -1.10 10.64
CA VAL A 93 7.65 -1.99 10.85
C VAL A 93 6.39 -1.36 10.26
N LYS A 94 5.44 -2.20 9.84
CA LYS A 94 4.08 -1.76 9.50
C LYS A 94 3.22 -1.77 10.74
N LEU A 95 2.33 -0.78 10.87
CA LEU A 95 1.23 -0.87 11.82
C LEU A 95 0.26 -1.98 11.37
N SER A 96 -0.41 -2.60 12.34
CA SER A 96 -1.36 -3.70 12.06
C SER A 96 -2.70 -3.22 11.51
N GLU A 97 -3.01 -1.95 11.68
CA GLU A 97 -4.25 -1.33 11.20
C GLU A 97 -4.11 -0.94 9.73
N ASN A 98 -5.17 -1.14 8.94
CA ASN A 98 -5.22 -0.69 7.56
C ASN A 98 -5.87 0.69 7.47
N LEU A 99 -5.19 1.64 6.83
CA LEU A 99 -5.72 2.97 6.53
C LEU A 99 -6.87 2.89 5.52
N ALA A 100 -6.72 2.04 4.50
CA ALA A 100 -7.75 1.75 3.50
C ALA A 100 -7.55 0.35 2.95
N SER A 101 -8.63 -0.26 2.47
CA SER A 101 -8.61 -1.53 1.74
C SER A 101 -9.14 -1.31 0.32
N GLU A 102 -8.46 -1.86 -0.66
CA GLU A 102 -8.77 -1.72 -2.07
C GLU A 102 -8.42 -2.98 -2.86
N GLN A 103 -8.68 -3.00 -4.15
CA GLN A 103 -8.32 -4.10 -5.05
C GLN A 103 -7.64 -3.55 -6.28
N TYR A 104 -6.57 -4.22 -6.73
CA TYR A 104 -5.99 -3.93 -8.02
C TYR A 104 -6.88 -4.42 -9.16
N GLY A 105 -7.10 -3.53 -10.13
CA GLY A 105 -7.81 -3.80 -11.37
C GLY A 105 -6.93 -3.49 -12.59
N ILE A 106 -7.29 -4.08 -13.73
CA ILE A 106 -6.65 -3.81 -15.01
C ILE A 106 -7.57 -2.90 -15.82
N GLY A 107 -7.13 -1.66 -16.06
CA GLY A 107 -7.89 -0.68 -16.84
C GLY A 107 -7.67 -0.86 -18.35
N PHE A 108 -8.74 -0.72 -19.12
CA PHE A 108 -8.71 -0.75 -20.58
C PHE A 108 -9.28 0.55 -21.14
N LYS A 109 -8.82 0.93 -22.35
CA LYS A 109 -9.43 2.03 -23.07
C LYS A 109 -10.91 1.75 -23.30
N LEU A 110 -11.75 2.75 -23.07
CA LEU A 110 -13.20 2.65 -23.29
C LEU A 110 -13.50 2.13 -24.71
N GLY A 111 -14.35 1.09 -24.80
CA GLY A 111 -14.71 0.42 -26.06
C GLY A 111 -13.78 -0.72 -26.48
N ASN A 112 -12.65 -0.95 -25.82
CA ASN A 112 -11.74 -2.07 -26.11
C ASN A 112 -12.18 -3.36 -25.41
N VAL A 113 -13.42 -3.78 -25.67
CA VAL A 113 -14.08 -4.91 -25.00
C VAL A 113 -13.39 -6.24 -25.34
N GLU A 114 -13.01 -6.44 -26.59
CA GLU A 114 -12.38 -7.68 -27.05
C GLU A 114 -11.09 -7.98 -26.28
N LEU A 115 -10.20 -7.00 -26.13
CA LEU A 115 -8.96 -7.17 -25.36
C LEU A 115 -9.25 -7.41 -23.86
N LYS A 116 -10.21 -6.64 -23.30
CA LYS A 116 -10.64 -6.83 -21.90
C LYS A 116 -11.11 -8.27 -21.68
N ASP A 117 -12.01 -8.77 -22.52
CA ASP A 117 -12.58 -10.12 -22.38
C ASP A 117 -11.51 -11.21 -22.57
N GLN A 118 -10.57 -11.00 -23.51
CA GLN A 118 -9.46 -11.94 -23.71
C GLN A 118 -8.53 -12.00 -22.48
N VAL A 119 -8.16 -10.85 -21.90
CA VAL A 119 -7.30 -10.79 -20.70
C VAL A 119 -8.02 -11.40 -19.50
N GLU A 120 -9.29 -11.04 -19.27
CA GLU A 120 -10.09 -11.60 -18.17
C GLU A 120 -10.20 -13.12 -18.26
N LYS A 121 -10.56 -13.64 -19.45
CA LYS A 121 -10.61 -15.09 -19.69
C LYS A 121 -9.28 -15.76 -19.40
N THR A 122 -8.17 -15.22 -19.89
CA THR A 122 -6.84 -15.79 -19.66
C THR A 122 -6.45 -15.78 -18.18
N LEU A 123 -6.75 -14.72 -17.45
CA LEU A 123 -6.51 -14.66 -16.01
C LEU A 123 -7.31 -15.71 -15.25
N LEU A 124 -8.58 -15.93 -15.60
CA LEU A 124 -9.41 -16.97 -15.00
C LEU A 124 -8.87 -18.38 -15.31
N GLU A 125 -8.44 -18.64 -16.55
CA GLU A 125 -7.79 -19.89 -16.93
C GLU A 125 -6.50 -20.13 -16.14
N MET A 126 -5.69 -19.07 -15.91
CA MET A 126 -4.49 -19.14 -15.09
C MET A 126 -4.80 -19.37 -13.60
N ALA A 127 -5.94 -18.89 -13.10
CA ALA A 127 -6.39 -19.19 -11.75
C ALA A 127 -6.78 -20.65 -11.60
N ASP A 128 -7.53 -21.19 -12.59
CA ASP A 128 -8.01 -22.56 -12.61
C ASP A 128 -6.87 -23.59 -12.74
N ASP A 129 -5.86 -23.33 -13.56
CA ASP A 129 -4.72 -24.24 -13.78
C ASP A 129 -3.60 -24.07 -12.73
N GLY A 130 -3.74 -23.13 -11.81
CA GLY A 130 -2.81 -22.84 -10.72
C GLY A 130 -1.58 -22.01 -11.13
N THR A 131 -1.49 -21.56 -12.39
CA THR A 131 -0.39 -20.70 -12.87
C THR A 131 -0.38 -19.36 -12.13
N PHE A 132 -1.56 -18.74 -11.94
CA PHE A 132 -1.67 -17.49 -11.22
C PHE A 132 -1.19 -17.62 -9.76
N GLY A 133 -1.61 -18.69 -9.07
CA GLY A 133 -1.18 -18.97 -7.69
C GLY A 133 0.34 -19.13 -7.55
N LYS A 134 0.99 -19.83 -8.48
CA LYS A 134 2.48 -19.97 -8.49
C LYS A 134 3.20 -18.64 -8.69
N ILE A 135 2.64 -17.76 -9.52
CA ILE A 135 3.18 -16.42 -9.72
C ILE A 135 2.99 -15.59 -8.44
N ALA A 136 1.80 -15.62 -7.84
CA ALA A 136 1.53 -14.91 -6.58
C ALA A 136 2.46 -15.36 -5.45
N GLU A 137 2.71 -16.67 -5.33
CA GLU A 137 3.66 -17.24 -4.35
C GLU A 137 5.08 -16.68 -4.54
N LYS A 138 5.55 -16.62 -5.79
CA LYS A 138 6.87 -16.06 -6.13
C LYS A 138 7.04 -14.61 -5.67
N TYR A 139 5.96 -13.83 -5.66
CA TYR A 139 5.97 -12.42 -5.26
C TYR A 139 5.44 -12.18 -3.83
N GLY A 140 5.18 -13.24 -3.05
CA GLY A 140 4.68 -13.13 -1.67
C GLY A 140 3.24 -12.63 -1.57
N LEU A 141 2.42 -12.82 -2.62
CA LEU A 141 1.06 -12.30 -2.73
C LEU A 141 -0.01 -13.39 -2.61
N SER A 142 0.32 -14.60 -2.18
CA SER A 142 -0.61 -15.74 -2.15
C SER A 142 -1.88 -15.45 -1.36
N ASP A 143 -1.76 -14.77 -0.22
CA ASP A 143 -2.88 -14.46 0.67
C ASP A 143 -3.76 -13.31 0.15
N SER A 144 -3.22 -12.51 -0.78
CA SER A 144 -3.90 -11.35 -1.36
C SER A 144 -4.63 -11.66 -2.67
N VAL A 145 -4.52 -12.88 -3.20
CA VAL A 145 -5.21 -13.25 -4.44
C VAL A 145 -6.72 -13.26 -4.25
N CYS A 146 -7.45 -12.43 -4.99
CA CYS A 146 -8.92 -12.36 -5.02
C CYS A 146 -9.53 -12.74 -6.38
N LEU A 147 -8.71 -13.12 -7.36
CA LEU A 147 -9.16 -13.54 -8.69
C LEU A 147 -9.97 -14.83 -8.62
N GLY A 148 -11.19 -14.79 -9.15
CA GLY A 148 -12.09 -15.96 -9.17
C GLY A 148 -12.78 -16.27 -7.84
N LYS A 149 -12.72 -15.37 -6.87
CA LYS A 149 -13.45 -15.49 -5.59
C LYS A 149 -14.78 -14.75 -5.65
#